data_b10b8ad0fd819d02cfe5e0e5f2df33e5
#
_entry.id   b10b8ad0fd819d02cfe5e0e5f2df33e5
#
_cell.length_a   1.000
_cell.length_b   1.000
_cell.length_c   1.000
_cell.angle_alpha   90.00
_cell.angle_beta   90.00
_cell.angle_gamma   90.00
#
_symmetry.space_group_name_H-M   'P 1'
#
loop_
_entity.id
_entity.type
_entity.pdbx_description
1 polymer ?
#
loop_
_entity_poly.entity_id
_entity_poly.type
_entity_poly.pdbx_seq_one_letter_code
_entity_poly.pdbx_strand_id
1 'polypeptide(L)'
;RTPWHMWDVKTCLPPKGADTYEAIRLCEYAIGLAGQHDEEQNPAILHLHIHLLEMSTEPERAMDSADRLGGLCPDAGHIQHMPGHIYVLCGEYEKAKTASEAAILVNRKYLSYAGPYNYYTTARCHDLHLMMYTCMLLGQFEPAMAAAEEICENLPPDVIDLKDKPFIAGTMEGYFAMRMHVLVRFGKWQEIIDSPMPERPDLYCLTTSMHHYAKTIAFAALKQFDKADQEKEAFYASLRCISPNRKLFNNPALQILGVGEKMLLGELEYHKGNYDIAFAHLRESVQRCDDLHYSEPWPWMHPPRHALGALLLEQGHYEEAEEVYRADLGLNDTVPRCGQHKNNVWAL
;
A
#
# COMPACT_ATOMS: atom_id res chain seq x y z
N ARG A 1 15.88 -2.69 -13.95
CA ARG A 1 15.11 -3.83 -13.41
C ARG A 1 14.34 -3.34 -12.19
N THR A 2 13.19 -3.94 -11.92
CA THR A 2 12.32 -3.59 -10.80
C THR A 2 12.55 -4.53 -9.62
N PRO A 3 12.29 -4.13 -8.37
CA PRO A 3 12.57 -4.92 -7.16
C PRO A 3 12.00 -6.35 -7.22
N TRP A 4 10.75 -6.49 -7.68
CA TRP A 4 10.07 -7.79 -7.81
C TRP A 4 10.63 -8.73 -8.89
N HIS A 5 11.60 -8.30 -9.70
CA HIS A 5 12.40 -9.16 -10.59
C HIS A 5 13.78 -9.46 -10.01
N MET A 6 14.19 -8.73 -8.98
CA MET A 6 15.50 -8.88 -8.33
C MET A 6 15.44 -9.76 -7.09
N TRP A 7 14.25 -9.89 -6.49
CA TRP A 7 14.02 -10.62 -5.25
C TRP A 7 12.76 -11.48 -5.31
N ASP A 8 12.79 -12.61 -4.62
CA ASP A 8 11.60 -13.37 -4.27
C ASP A 8 11.01 -12.82 -2.97
N VAL A 9 9.70 -12.53 -2.96
CA VAL A 9 9.04 -11.85 -1.85
C VAL A 9 9.01 -12.66 -0.56
N LYS A 10 8.98 -14.01 -0.67
CA LYS A 10 8.86 -14.89 0.51
C LYS A 10 10.21 -15.22 1.14
N THR A 11 11.23 -15.35 0.31
CA THR A 11 12.57 -15.74 0.77
C THR A 11 13.51 -14.55 0.97
N CYS A 12 13.18 -13.39 0.39
CA CYS A 12 14.07 -12.25 0.26
C CYS A 12 15.43 -12.62 -0.37
N LEU A 13 15.46 -13.65 -1.22
CA LEU A 13 16.63 -14.10 -1.98
C LEU A 13 16.47 -13.79 -3.46
N PRO A 14 17.55 -13.54 -4.20
CA PRO A 14 17.48 -13.36 -5.64
C PRO A 14 16.98 -14.62 -6.35
N PRO A 15 16.05 -14.48 -7.32
CA PRO A 15 15.66 -15.59 -8.18
C PRO A 15 16.85 -16.12 -8.97
N LYS A 16 16.78 -17.40 -9.36
CA LYS A 16 17.85 -18.03 -10.16
C LYS A 16 18.11 -17.26 -11.46
N GLY A 17 19.34 -16.85 -11.65
CA GLY A 17 19.79 -16.08 -12.81
C GLY A 17 19.58 -14.57 -12.72
N ALA A 18 19.17 -14.05 -11.58
CA ALA A 18 19.20 -12.61 -11.30
C ALA A 18 20.60 -12.18 -10.82
N ASP A 19 21.10 -11.08 -11.40
CA ASP A 19 22.43 -10.53 -11.07
C ASP A 19 22.35 -9.53 -9.89
N THR A 20 21.45 -9.77 -8.95
CA THR A 20 21.09 -8.83 -7.86
C THR A 20 22.30 -8.46 -7.01
N TYR A 21 23.04 -9.44 -6.52
CA TYR A 21 24.20 -9.17 -5.66
C TYR A 21 25.36 -8.47 -6.42
N GLU A 22 25.52 -8.76 -7.71
CA GLU A 22 26.49 -8.04 -8.53
C GLU A 22 26.06 -6.58 -8.72
N ALA A 23 24.79 -6.33 -9.01
CA ALA A 23 24.25 -4.99 -9.17
C ALA A 23 24.39 -4.16 -7.87
N ILE A 24 24.10 -4.73 -6.71
CA ILE A 24 24.30 -4.08 -5.40
C ILE A 24 25.77 -3.72 -5.23
N ARG A 25 26.69 -4.68 -5.41
CA ARG A 25 28.12 -4.44 -5.26
C ARG A 25 28.63 -3.34 -6.20
N LEU A 26 28.16 -3.29 -7.44
CA LEU A 26 28.55 -2.25 -8.39
C LEU A 26 28.00 -0.87 -7.99
N CYS A 27 26.77 -0.79 -7.50
CA CYS A 27 26.22 0.47 -6.97
C CYS A 27 27.02 0.96 -5.74
N GLU A 28 27.26 0.09 -4.78
CA GLU A 28 28.03 0.43 -3.57
C GLU A 28 29.49 0.83 -3.91
N TYR A 29 30.11 0.16 -4.87
CA TYR A 29 31.44 0.55 -5.35
C TYR A 29 31.42 1.95 -5.99
N ALA A 30 30.44 2.26 -6.85
CA ALA A 30 30.32 3.57 -7.47
C ALA A 30 30.04 4.68 -6.45
N ILE A 31 29.20 4.41 -5.44
CA ILE A 31 28.93 5.34 -4.32
C ILE A 31 30.21 5.60 -3.53
N GLY A 32 30.98 4.55 -3.25
CA GLY A 32 32.26 4.65 -2.54
C GLY A 32 33.32 5.44 -3.30
N LEU A 33 33.40 5.29 -4.62
CA LEU A 33 34.33 6.04 -5.47
C LEU A 33 34.03 7.55 -5.42
N ALA A 34 32.77 7.94 -5.61
CA ALA A 34 32.37 9.35 -5.56
C ALA A 34 32.71 9.98 -4.20
N GLY A 35 32.50 9.25 -3.10
CA GLY A 35 32.88 9.71 -1.75
C GLY A 35 34.40 9.88 -1.55
N GLN A 36 35.21 9.03 -2.19
CA GLN A 36 36.69 9.12 -2.09
C GLN A 36 37.27 10.32 -2.86
N HIS A 37 36.59 10.75 -3.91
CA HIS A 37 37.03 11.87 -4.73
C HIS A 37 36.34 13.20 -4.41
N ASP A 38 35.54 13.25 -3.35
CA ASP A 38 34.73 14.41 -2.97
C ASP A 38 33.86 14.92 -4.15
N GLU A 39 33.40 13.95 -4.96
CA GLU A 39 32.54 14.21 -6.11
C GLU A 39 31.07 14.17 -5.70
N GLU A 40 30.26 14.95 -6.40
CA GLU A 40 28.80 14.95 -6.21
C GLU A 40 28.22 13.56 -6.54
N GLN A 41 27.37 13.04 -5.65
CA GLN A 41 26.74 11.75 -5.83
C GLN A 41 25.78 11.76 -7.05
N ASN A 42 25.82 10.69 -7.82
CA ASN A 42 24.94 10.55 -8.98
C ASN A 42 23.55 10.08 -8.48
N PRO A 43 22.48 10.88 -8.67
CA PRO A 43 21.14 10.54 -8.18
C PRO A 43 20.60 9.22 -8.80
N ALA A 44 20.97 8.86 -10.02
CA ALA A 44 20.54 7.61 -10.63
C ALA A 44 21.14 6.38 -9.95
N ILE A 45 22.37 6.46 -9.44
CA ILE A 45 23.01 5.35 -8.71
C ILE A 45 22.36 5.19 -7.33
N LEU A 46 22.11 6.28 -6.62
CA LEU A 46 21.41 6.25 -5.32
C LEU A 46 19.97 5.72 -5.47
N HIS A 47 19.26 6.15 -6.49
CA HIS A 47 17.93 5.65 -6.85
C HIS A 47 17.93 4.12 -7.13
N LEU A 48 18.89 3.64 -7.93
CA LEU A 48 19.03 2.21 -8.20
C LEU A 48 19.40 1.42 -6.94
N HIS A 49 20.25 1.97 -6.08
CA HIS A 49 20.63 1.33 -4.83
C HIS A 49 19.43 1.13 -3.88
N ILE A 50 18.52 2.12 -3.81
CA ILE A 50 17.25 2.00 -3.09
C ILE A 50 16.45 0.81 -3.63
N HIS A 51 16.14 0.78 -4.92
CA HIS A 51 15.37 -0.30 -5.53
C HIS A 51 16.04 -1.68 -5.44
N LEU A 52 17.37 -1.73 -5.45
CA LEU A 52 18.10 -2.99 -5.28
C LEU A 52 17.97 -3.57 -3.88
N LEU A 53 17.79 -2.74 -2.85
CA LEU A 53 17.80 -3.17 -1.46
C LEU A 53 16.41 -3.23 -0.80
N GLU A 54 15.39 -2.58 -1.36
CA GLU A 54 14.07 -2.48 -0.71
C GLU A 54 13.39 -3.82 -0.43
N MET A 55 13.57 -4.85 -1.26
CA MET A 55 13.05 -6.20 -1.00
C MET A 55 14.08 -7.15 -0.39
N SER A 56 15.28 -6.67 -0.05
CA SER A 56 16.32 -7.49 0.60
C SER A 56 15.99 -7.77 2.08
N THR A 57 16.78 -8.61 2.71
CA THR A 57 16.76 -8.80 4.16
C THR A 57 17.31 -7.61 4.94
N GLU A 58 18.03 -6.69 4.27
CA GLU A 58 18.76 -5.58 4.88
C GLU A 58 18.51 -4.25 4.15
N PRO A 59 17.24 -3.77 4.01
CA PRO A 59 16.95 -2.50 3.34
C PRO A 59 17.62 -1.30 4.02
N GLU A 60 17.98 -1.44 5.30
CA GLU A 60 18.72 -0.44 6.08
C GLU A 60 20.07 -0.04 5.44
N ARG A 61 20.67 -0.91 4.62
CA ARG A 61 21.90 -0.60 3.86
C ARG A 61 21.73 0.54 2.87
N ALA A 62 20.48 0.78 2.41
CA ALA A 62 20.18 1.89 1.50
C ALA A 62 19.83 3.21 2.24
N MET A 63 19.85 3.24 3.58
CA MET A 63 19.46 4.43 4.36
C MET A 63 20.31 5.66 4.02
N ASP A 64 21.63 5.51 3.93
CA ASP A 64 22.53 6.60 3.54
C ASP A 64 22.25 7.11 2.11
N SER A 65 21.94 6.20 1.18
CA SER A 65 21.53 6.59 -0.18
C SER A 65 20.19 7.34 -0.18
N ALA A 66 19.24 6.92 0.64
CA ALA A 66 17.97 7.59 0.80
C ALA A 66 18.14 9.00 1.41
N ASP A 67 18.92 9.13 2.49
CA ASP A 67 19.18 10.42 3.15
C ASP A 67 19.89 11.42 2.21
N ARG A 68 20.77 10.96 1.32
CA ARG A 68 21.46 11.81 0.34
C ARG A 68 20.62 12.19 -0.87
N LEU A 69 19.76 11.27 -1.35
CA LEU A 69 19.03 11.44 -2.60
C LEU A 69 18.05 12.61 -2.56
N GLY A 70 17.37 12.84 -1.44
CA GLY A 70 16.32 13.84 -1.27
C GLY A 70 16.73 15.28 -1.58
N GLY A 71 18.01 15.63 -1.54
CA GLY A 71 18.50 16.98 -1.84
C GLY A 71 19.06 17.19 -3.25
N LEU A 72 19.35 16.11 -3.99
CA LEU A 72 20.12 16.20 -5.23
C LEU A 72 19.32 16.68 -6.44
N CYS A 73 18.02 16.38 -6.49
CA CYS A 73 17.15 16.77 -7.61
C CYS A 73 15.86 17.40 -7.10
N PRO A 74 15.90 18.64 -6.61
CA PRO A 74 14.76 19.26 -5.91
C PRO A 74 13.51 19.47 -6.78
N ASP A 75 13.64 19.53 -8.10
CA ASP A 75 12.53 19.66 -9.05
C ASP A 75 12.11 18.33 -9.71
N ALA A 76 12.59 17.19 -9.20
CA ALA A 76 12.24 15.87 -9.71
C ALA A 76 11.40 15.09 -8.68
N GLY A 77 10.07 15.18 -8.80
CA GLY A 77 9.14 14.60 -7.80
C GLY A 77 9.41 13.14 -7.48
N HIS A 78 9.59 12.29 -8.49
CA HIS A 78 9.91 10.87 -8.27
C HIS A 78 11.22 10.67 -7.49
N ILE A 79 12.25 11.49 -7.74
CA ILE A 79 13.51 11.40 -6.99
C ILE A 79 13.33 11.86 -5.52
N GLN A 80 12.48 12.85 -5.26
CA GLN A 80 12.12 13.27 -3.91
C GLN A 80 11.33 12.18 -3.15
N HIS A 81 10.48 11.42 -3.84
CA HIS A 81 9.70 10.33 -3.29
C HIS A 81 10.54 9.09 -2.93
N MET A 82 11.58 8.77 -3.71
CA MET A 82 12.35 7.53 -3.61
C MET A 82 12.91 7.18 -2.22
N PRO A 83 13.40 8.13 -1.41
CA PRO A 83 13.80 7.84 -0.03
C PRO A 83 12.69 7.20 0.81
N GLY A 84 11.43 7.54 0.52
CA GLY A 84 10.26 7.03 1.21
C GLY A 84 10.14 5.51 1.18
N HIS A 85 10.60 4.84 0.11
CA HIS A 85 10.61 3.37 0.01
C HIS A 85 11.41 2.73 1.15
N ILE A 86 12.64 3.23 1.38
CA ILE A 86 13.51 2.72 2.45
C ILE A 86 13.02 3.15 3.82
N TYR A 87 12.60 4.41 3.97
CA TYR A 87 12.10 4.91 5.25
C TYR A 87 10.88 4.12 5.76
N VAL A 88 9.92 3.80 4.90
CA VAL A 88 8.76 2.97 5.27
C VAL A 88 9.19 1.59 5.74
N LEU A 89 10.08 0.91 5.01
CA LEU A 89 10.57 -0.41 5.37
C LEU A 89 11.39 -0.40 6.68
N CYS A 90 12.07 0.70 6.98
CA CYS A 90 12.87 0.86 8.20
C CYS A 90 12.07 1.41 9.39
N GLY A 91 10.79 1.75 9.22
CA GLY A 91 9.94 2.31 10.28
C GLY A 91 10.20 3.79 10.57
N GLU A 92 10.85 4.50 9.63
CA GLU A 92 11.14 5.94 9.69
C GLU A 92 10.02 6.74 9.00
N TYR A 93 8.78 6.53 9.45
CA TYR A 93 7.59 7.06 8.78
C TYR A 93 7.54 8.59 8.69
N GLU A 94 8.03 9.33 9.69
CA GLU A 94 8.08 10.79 9.61
C GLU A 94 9.04 11.28 8.51
N LYS A 95 10.17 10.59 8.28
CA LYS A 95 11.06 10.84 7.15
C LYS A 95 10.36 10.51 5.81
N ALA A 96 9.65 9.38 5.75
CA ALA A 96 8.89 8.98 4.56
C ALA A 96 7.79 9.99 4.22
N LYS A 97 7.08 10.51 5.22
CA LYS A 97 6.10 11.57 5.08
C LYS A 97 6.73 12.84 4.50
N THR A 98 7.84 13.30 5.08
CA THR A 98 8.57 14.49 4.62
C THR A 98 9.03 14.35 3.16
N ALA A 99 9.56 13.19 2.77
CA ALA A 99 9.96 12.89 1.40
C ALA A 99 8.74 12.93 0.44
N SER A 100 7.61 12.35 0.85
CA SER A 100 6.37 12.38 0.08
C SER A 100 5.80 13.80 -0.06
N GLU A 101 5.85 14.62 0.99
CA GLU A 101 5.43 16.03 0.96
C GLU A 101 6.26 16.83 -0.05
N ALA A 102 7.59 16.63 -0.07
CA ALA A 102 8.48 17.26 -1.04
C ALA A 102 8.14 16.83 -2.48
N ALA A 103 7.92 15.55 -2.72
CA ALA A 103 7.52 15.02 -4.01
C ALA A 103 6.18 15.60 -4.49
N ILE A 104 5.17 15.61 -3.62
CA ILE A 104 3.82 16.15 -3.93
C ILE A 104 3.89 17.62 -4.30
N LEU A 105 4.69 18.42 -3.59
CA LEU A 105 4.88 19.85 -3.92
C LEU A 105 5.41 20.03 -5.35
N VAL A 106 6.41 19.26 -5.74
CA VAL A 106 6.98 19.29 -7.10
C VAL A 106 5.97 18.80 -8.13
N ASN A 107 5.22 17.75 -7.80
CA ASN A 107 4.20 17.17 -8.66
C ASN A 107 3.05 18.16 -8.95
N ARG A 108 2.61 18.93 -7.97
CA ARG A 108 1.61 19.99 -8.15
C ARG A 108 2.12 21.09 -9.09
N LYS A 109 3.40 21.48 -8.98
CA LYS A 109 4.05 22.44 -9.90
C LYS A 109 4.06 21.90 -11.33
N TYR A 110 4.43 20.61 -11.52
CA TYR A 110 4.41 19.97 -12.82
C TYR A 110 3.00 19.81 -13.39
N LEU A 111 2.02 19.42 -12.55
CA LEU A 111 0.61 19.33 -12.94
C LEU A 111 0.07 20.66 -13.47
N SER A 112 0.39 21.78 -12.81
CA SER A 112 -0.04 23.11 -13.26
C SER A 112 0.59 23.52 -14.60
N TYR A 113 1.77 22.99 -14.94
CA TYR A 113 2.47 23.24 -16.20
C TYR A 113 2.00 22.31 -17.33
N ALA A 114 1.94 20.99 -17.08
CA ALA A 114 1.75 19.96 -18.11
C ALA A 114 0.33 19.40 -18.17
N GLY A 115 -0.52 19.72 -17.19
CA GLY A 115 -1.86 19.13 -17.05
C GLY A 115 -1.83 17.66 -16.65
N PRO A 116 -3.03 17.03 -16.54
CA PRO A 116 -3.13 15.64 -16.05
C PRO A 116 -2.96 14.58 -17.14
N TYR A 117 -2.99 14.93 -18.43
CA TYR A 117 -2.99 13.97 -19.55
C TYR A 117 -1.58 13.66 -20.04
N ASN A 118 -0.76 13.07 -19.19
CA ASN A 118 0.59 12.62 -19.54
C ASN A 118 1.00 11.39 -18.73
N TYR A 119 2.13 10.77 -19.11
CA TYR A 119 2.64 9.58 -18.44
C TYR A 119 2.95 9.81 -16.95
N TYR A 120 3.36 11.01 -16.59
CA TYR A 120 3.76 11.34 -15.22
C TYR A 120 2.59 11.34 -14.22
N THR A 121 1.35 11.34 -14.69
CA THR A 121 0.15 11.19 -13.84
C THR A 121 0.18 9.91 -13.00
N THR A 122 0.73 8.82 -13.56
CA THR A 122 0.91 7.56 -12.80
C THR A 122 1.89 7.74 -11.64
N ALA A 123 3.03 8.37 -11.87
CA ALA A 123 4.02 8.65 -10.82
C ALA A 123 3.44 9.54 -9.72
N ARG A 124 2.70 10.58 -10.10
CA ARG A 124 2.03 11.49 -9.18
C ARG A 124 1.01 10.79 -8.27
N CYS A 125 0.20 9.87 -8.82
CA CYS A 125 -0.72 9.05 -8.03
C CYS A 125 0.04 8.09 -7.10
N HIS A 126 1.16 7.54 -7.57
CA HIS A 126 2.03 6.68 -6.78
C HIS A 126 2.64 7.41 -5.58
N ASP A 127 3.12 8.64 -5.75
CA ASP A 127 3.70 9.45 -4.67
C ASP A 127 2.65 9.79 -3.59
N LEU A 128 1.42 10.16 -4.01
CA LEU A 128 0.28 10.36 -3.11
C LEU A 128 -0.14 9.07 -2.40
N HIS A 129 -0.06 7.94 -3.09
CA HIS A 129 -0.38 6.63 -2.52
C HIS A 129 0.60 6.25 -1.41
N LEU A 130 1.91 6.50 -1.57
CA LEU A 130 2.90 6.29 -0.52
C LEU A 130 2.68 7.24 0.67
N MET A 131 2.35 8.52 0.41
CA MET A 131 1.99 9.48 1.46
C MET A 131 0.81 8.96 2.30
N MET A 132 -0.24 8.50 1.64
CA MET A 132 -1.42 7.92 2.28
C MET A 132 -1.05 6.72 3.17
N TYR A 133 -0.28 5.76 2.64
CA TYR A 133 0.18 4.58 3.35
C TYR A 133 1.01 4.93 4.59
N THR A 134 1.96 5.84 4.42
CA THR A 134 2.83 6.33 5.50
C THR A 134 2.02 6.97 6.62
N CYS A 135 1.08 7.85 6.28
CA CYS A 135 0.22 8.51 7.27
C CYS A 135 -0.73 7.55 7.97
N MET A 136 -1.20 6.50 7.29
CA MET A 136 -1.98 5.43 7.92
C MET A 136 -1.15 4.69 8.98
N LEU A 137 0.13 4.40 8.72
CA LEU A 137 1.04 3.74 9.68
C LEU A 137 1.46 4.66 10.85
N LEU A 138 1.43 5.98 10.64
CA LEU A 138 1.61 6.99 11.68
C LEU A 138 0.34 7.28 12.52
N GLY A 139 -0.82 6.74 12.14
CA GLY A 139 -2.09 7.08 12.79
C GLY A 139 -2.59 8.49 12.49
N GLN A 140 -2.17 9.10 11.39
CA GLN A 140 -2.49 10.49 11.00
C GLN A 140 -3.60 10.50 9.93
N PHE A 141 -4.84 10.68 10.36
CA PHE A 141 -6.02 10.65 9.47
C PHE A 141 -6.02 11.78 8.44
N GLU A 142 -5.90 13.03 8.88
CA GLU A 142 -6.08 14.20 8.02
C GLU A 142 -5.12 14.22 6.80
N PRO A 143 -3.79 14.01 6.96
CA PRO A 143 -2.92 13.98 5.80
C PRO A 143 -3.10 12.73 4.93
N ALA A 144 -3.50 11.57 5.50
CA ALA A 144 -3.83 10.39 4.72
C ALA A 144 -5.07 10.63 3.84
N MET A 145 -6.09 11.25 4.41
CA MET A 145 -7.32 11.56 3.70
C MET A 145 -7.12 12.62 2.63
N ALA A 146 -6.35 13.69 2.95
CA ALA A 146 -6.01 14.73 1.98
C ALA A 146 -5.28 14.16 0.75
N ALA A 147 -4.36 13.21 0.95
CA ALA A 147 -3.67 12.54 -0.17
C ALA A 147 -4.65 11.69 -1.01
N ALA A 148 -5.59 10.99 -0.38
CA ALA A 148 -6.63 10.21 -1.08
C ALA A 148 -7.57 11.10 -1.90
N GLU A 149 -7.98 12.23 -1.35
CA GLU A 149 -8.83 13.21 -2.03
C GLU A 149 -8.10 13.86 -3.20
N GLU A 150 -6.84 14.25 -3.03
CA GLU A 150 -6.04 14.85 -4.10
C GLU A 150 -5.87 13.88 -5.28
N ILE A 151 -5.77 12.58 -5.06
CA ILE A 151 -5.80 11.58 -6.15
C ILE A 151 -7.10 11.69 -6.92
N CYS A 152 -8.24 11.65 -6.21
CA CYS A 152 -9.57 11.69 -6.84
C CYS A 152 -9.83 12.98 -7.62
N GLU A 153 -9.38 14.13 -7.09
CA GLU A 153 -9.56 15.44 -7.71
C GLU A 153 -8.71 15.64 -8.97
N ASN A 154 -7.49 15.09 -8.96
CA ASN A 154 -6.49 15.35 -10.00
C ASN A 154 -6.35 14.21 -11.02
N LEU A 155 -7.11 13.13 -10.88
CA LEU A 155 -7.14 12.04 -11.83
C LEU A 155 -8.39 12.15 -12.72
N PRO A 156 -8.24 12.54 -14.02
CA PRO A 156 -9.38 12.71 -14.89
C PRO A 156 -10.15 11.40 -15.08
N PRO A 157 -11.49 11.39 -15.03
CA PRO A 157 -12.30 10.18 -15.18
C PRO A 157 -12.12 9.45 -16.52
N ASP A 158 -11.78 10.15 -17.59
CA ASP A 158 -11.57 9.57 -18.93
C ASP A 158 -10.25 8.81 -19.05
N VAL A 159 -9.29 9.02 -18.15
CA VAL A 159 -8.05 8.22 -18.07
C VAL A 159 -8.35 6.75 -17.73
N ILE A 160 -9.45 6.47 -17.05
CA ILE A 160 -9.86 5.09 -16.75
C ILE A 160 -10.68 4.44 -17.86
N ASP A 161 -11.13 5.18 -18.87
CA ASP A 161 -11.86 4.65 -20.06
C ASP A 161 -10.93 4.44 -21.28
N LEU A 162 -9.62 4.30 -21.07
CA LEU A 162 -8.63 4.04 -22.11
C LEU A 162 -8.73 2.60 -22.62
N LYS A 163 -9.58 2.35 -23.62
CA LYS A 163 -9.84 1.00 -24.17
C LYS A 163 -8.63 0.36 -24.84
N ASP A 164 -7.76 1.17 -25.41
CA ASP A 164 -6.50 0.76 -26.05
C ASP A 164 -5.37 0.48 -25.05
N LYS A 165 -5.53 0.90 -23.79
CA LYS A 165 -4.55 0.74 -22.70
C LYS A 165 -5.20 0.21 -21.41
N PRO A 166 -5.79 -0.98 -21.42
CA PRO A 166 -6.59 -1.49 -20.30
C PRO A 166 -5.78 -1.67 -19.01
N PHE A 167 -4.47 -1.90 -19.11
CA PHE A 167 -3.60 -2.00 -17.94
C PHE A 167 -3.44 -0.63 -17.23
N ILE A 168 -3.23 0.45 -18.01
CA ILE A 168 -3.12 1.81 -17.45
C ILE A 168 -4.46 2.22 -16.85
N ALA A 169 -5.55 2.07 -17.59
CA ALA A 169 -6.90 2.35 -17.12
C ALA A 169 -7.19 1.61 -15.81
N GLY A 170 -6.81 0.32 -15.75
CA GLY A 170 -6.97 -0.50 -14.57
C GLY A 170 -6.19 -0.03 -13.35
N THR A 171 -4.95 0.35 -13.54
CA THR A 171 -4.11 0.89 -12.45
C THR A 171 -4.66 2.23 -11.97
N MET A 172 -5.06 3.12 -12.88
CA MET A 172 -5.62 4.42 -12.52
C MET A 172 -6.95 4.27 -11.75
N GLU A 173 -7.83 3.36 -12.18
CA GLU A 173 -9.08 3.08 -11.47
C GLU A 173 -8.83 2.58 -10.04
N GLY A 174 -7.79 1.76 -9.85
CA GLY A 174 -7.43 1.25 -8.53
C GLY A 174 -7.09 2.33 -7.50
N TYR A 175 -6.55 3.47 -7.93
CA TYR A 175 -6.25 4.58 -7.01
C TYR A 175 -7.51 5.20 -6.40
N PHE A 176 -8.65 5.23 -7.09
CA PHE A 176 -9.91 5.70 -6.52
C PHE A 176 -10.41 4.82 -5.36
N ALA A 177 -10.05 3.54 -5.37
CA ALA A 177 -10.42 2.60 -4.31
C ALA A 177 -9.69 2.87 -2.99
N MET A 178 -8.52 3.52 -3.03
CA MET A 178 -7.64 3.69 -1.87
C MET A 178 -8.25 4.55 -0.76
N ARG A 179 -9.15 5.48 -1.08
CA ARG A 179 -9.87 6.29 -0.10
C ARG A 179 -10.62 5.43 0.92
N MET A 180 -11.19 4.30 0.51
CA MET A 180 -11.91 3.40 1.42
C MET A 180 -10.98 2.74 2.44
N HIS A 181 -9.73 2.45 2.10
CA HIS A 181 -8.74 1.95 3.06
C HIS A 181 -8.50 2.96 4.21
N VAL A 182 -8.37 4.25 3.88
CA VAL A 182 -8.19 5.30 4.89
C VAL A 182 -9.40 5.36 5.82
N LEU A 183 -10.62 5.43 5.26
CA LEU A 183 -11.84 5.53 6.06
C LEU A 183 -12.06 4.32 6.99
N VAL A 184 -11.81 3.11 6.48
CA VAL A 184 -11.90 1.88 7.30
C VAL A 184 -10.85 1.90 8.41
N ARG A 185 -9.59 2.25 8.07
CA ARG A 185 -8.49 2.29 9.03
C ARG A 185 -8.78 3.16 10.24
N PHE A 186 -9.43 4.29 10.02
CA PHE A 186 -9.73 5.27 11.07
C PHE A 186 -11.17 5.20 11.62
N GLY A 187 -11.91 4.14 11.29
CA GLY A 187 -13.26 3.91 11.83
C GLY A 187 -14.28 4.97 11.44
N LYS A 188 -14.15 5.58 10.27
CA LYS A 188 -15.03 6.64 9.77
C LYS A 188 -16.34 6.09 9.21
N TRP A 189 -17.06 5.34 10.05
CA TRP A 189 -18.20 4.51 9.64
C TRP A 189 -19.32 5.32 8.97
N GLN A 190 -19.68 6.48 9.49
CA GLN A 190 -20.73 7.29 8.91
C GLN A 190 -20.30 7.86 7.55
N GLU A 191 -19.04 8.32 7.43
CA GLU A 191 -18.51 8.83 6.18
C GLU A 191 -18.45 7.73 5.08
N ILE A 192 -18.17 6.48 5.47
CA ILE A 192 -18.22 5.32 4.55
C ILE A 192 -19.65 5.10 4.07
N ILE A 193 -20.64 5.10 4.98
CA ILE A 193 -22.05 4.86 4.64
C ILE A 193 -22.57 5.95 3.70
N ASP A 194 -22.23 7.20 3.96
CA ASP A 194 -22.66 8.36 3.19
C ASP A 194 -21.89 8.53 1.87
N SER A 195 -20.78 7.82 1.69
CA SER A 195 -20.00 7.88 0.45
C SER A 195 -20.83 7.36 -0.74
N PRO A 196 -20.97 8.17 -1.82
CA PRO A 196 -21.73 7.76 -2.99
C PRO A 196 -21.06 6.59 -3.71
N MET A 197 -21.87 5.70 -4.25
CA MET A 197 -21.38 4.63 -5.13
C MET A 197 -20.92 5.21 -6.47
N PRO A 198 -19.92 4.61 -7.13
CA PRO A 198 -19.56 5.02 -8.49
C PRO A 198 -20.74 4.92 -9.46
N GLU A 199 -20.95 5.97 -10.27
CA GLU A 199 -22.02 6.00 -11.27
C GLU A 199 -21.83 4.97 -12.40
N ARG A 200 -20.57 4.60 -12.66
CA ARG A 200 -20.15 3.66 -13.72
C ARG A 200 -19.47 2.43 -13.10
N PRO A 201 -20.21 1.51 -12.44
CA PRO A 201 -19.61 0.33 -11.78
C PRO A 201 -18.93 -0.64 -12.77
N ASP A 202 -19.29 -0.58 -14.06
CA ASP A 202 -18.61 -1.30 -15.14
C ASP A 202 -17.16 -0.82 -15.35
N LEU A 203 -16.92 0.44 -15.15
CA LEU A 203 -15.63 1.11 -15.30
C LEU A 203 -14.85 1.14 -13.97
N TYR A 204 -15.53 1.49 -12.88
CA TYR A 204 -15.00 1.56 -11.52
C TYR A 204 -15.22 0.25 -10.75
N CYS A 205 -14.84 -0.90 -11.35
CA CYS A 205 -15.21 -2.20 -10.80
C CYS A 205 -14.51 -2.52 -9.47
N LEU A 206 -13.24 -2.18 -9.32
CA LEU A 206 -12.49 -2.37 -8.07
C LEU A 206 -12.99 -1.38 -7.01
N THR A 207 -13.17 -0.12 -7.37
CA THR A 207 -13.69 0.93 -6.48
C THR A 207 -15.07 0.55 -5.96
N THR A 208 -15.96 0.05 -6.82
CA THR A 208 -17.29 -0.44 -6.41
C THR A 208 -17.19 -1.56 -5.39
N SER A 209 -16.32 -2.53 -5.62
CA SER A 209 -16.09 -3.63 -4.67
C SER A 209 -15.54 -3.13 -3.34
N MET A 210 -14.62 -2.17 -3.35
CA MET A 210 -14.08 -1.57 -2.13
C MET A 210 -15.11 -0.75 -1.34
N HIS A 211 -16.07 -0.08 -2.03
CA HIS A 211 -17.18 0.56 -1.35
C HIS A 211 -18.08 -0.46 -0.63
N HIS A 212 -18.46 -1.56 -1.29
CA HIS A 212 -19.26 -2.61 -0.66
C HIS A 212 -18.51 -3.28 0.51
N TYR A 213 -17.20 -3.54 0.35
CA TYR A 213 -16.34 -4.01 1.44
C TYR A 213 -16.40 -3.07 2.65
N ALA A 214 -16.15 -1.78 2.43
CA ALA A 214 -16.10 -0.79 3.51
C ALA A 214 -17.47 -0.59 4.17
N LYS A 215 -18.55 -0.53 3.37
CA LYS A 215 -19.93 -0.42 3.89
C LYS A 215 -20.34 -1.65 4.70
N THR A 216 -19.94 -2.86 4.30
CA THR A 216 -20.18 -4.07 5.09
C THR A 216 -19.60 -3.94 6.49
N ILE A 217 -18.34 -3.54 6.60
CA ILE A 217 -17.66 -3.35 7.90
C ILE A 217 -18.32 -2.21 8.69
N ALA A 218 -18.60 -1.08 8.05
CA ALA A 218 -19.21 0.06 8.70
C ALA A 218 -20.59 -0.27 9.30
N PHE A 219 -21.44 -0.97 8.54
CA PHE A 219 -22.74 -1.41 9.07
C PHE A 219 -22.59 -2.47 10.15
N ALA A 220 -21.62 -3.38 10.07
CA ALA A 220 -21.34 -4.36 11.12
C ALA A 220 -20.90 -3.68 12.42
N ALA A 221 -19.96 -2.73 12.35
CA ALA A 221 -19.48 -1.95 13.49
C ALA A 221 -20.62 -1.15 14.17
N LEU A 222 -21.57 -0.65 13.38
CA LEU A 222 -22.78 0.03 13.88
C LEU A 222 -23.92 -0.92 14.25
N LYS A 223 -23.68 -2.24 14.24
CA LYS A 223 -24.66 -3.31 14.57
C LYS A 223 -25.92 -3.31 13.70
N GLN A 224 -25.81 -2.81 12.46
CA GLN A 224 -26.88 -2.83 11.45
C GLN A 224 -26.71 -4.07 10.53
N PHE A 225 -26.83 -5.26 11.11
CA PHE A 225 -26.45 -6.52 10.48
C PHE A 225 -27.21 -6.84 9.17
N ASP A 226 -28.50 -6.51 9.10
CA ASP A 226 -29.28 -6.73 7.86
C ASP A 226 -28.69 -5.94 6.69
N LYS A 227 -28.24 -4.69 6.93
CA LYS A 227 -27.60 -3.86 5.90
C LYS A 227 -26.17 -4.36 5.60
N ALA A 228 -25.44 -4.79 6.62
CA ALA A 228 -24.12 -5.40 6.44
C ALA A 228 -24.21 -6.65 5.55
N ASP A 229 -25.20 -7.52 5.78
CA ASP A 229 -25.41 -8.70 4.95
C ASP A 229 -25.83 -8.33 3.51
N GLN A 230 -26.64 -7.28 3.30
CA GLN A 230 -26.93 -6.76 1.98
C GLN A 230 -25.69 -6.26 1.23
N GLU A 231 -24.85 -5.47 1.89
CA GLU A 231 -23.60 -4.97 1.30
C GLU A 231 -22.60 -6.10 1.03
N LYS A 232 -22.54 -7.13 1.87
CA LYS A 232 -21.75 -8.34 1.64
C LYS A 232 -22.21 -9.06 0.34
N GLU A 233 -23.50 -9.25 0.14
CA GLU A 233 -24.01 -9.85 -1.11
C GLU A 233 -23.72 -8.97 -2.33
N ALA A 234 -23.80 -7.64 -2.18
CA ALA A 234 -23.44 -6.70 -3.23
C ALA A 234 -21.93 -6.74 -3.53
N PHE A 235 -21.08 -6.93 -2.50
CA PHE A 235 -19.63 -7.18 -2.69
C PHE A 235 -19.41 -8.43 -3.55
N TYR A 236 -20.05 -9.56 -3.23
CA TYR A 236 -19.91 -10.77 -4.05
C TYR A 236 -20.46 -10.58 -5.48
N ALA A 237 -21.52 -9.79 -5.64
CA ALA A 237 -22.03 -9.46 -6.96
C ALA A 237 -21.01 -8.65 -7.77
N SER A 238 -20.37 -7.66 -7.15
CA SER A 238 -19.35 -6.82 -7.79
C SER A 238 -18.10 -7.60 -8.20
N LEU A 239 -17.63 -8.57 -7.38
CA LEU A 239 -16.51 -9.44 -7.75
C LEU A 239 -16.74 -10.18 -9.07
N ARG A 240 -17.97 -10.61 -9.35
CA ARG A 240 -18.32 -11.31 -10.61
C ARG A 240 -18.19 -10.42 -11.85
N CYS A 241 -18.18 -9.11 -11.68
CA CYS A 241 -18.00 -8.14 -12.77
C CYS A 241 -16.52 -7.84 -13.06
N ILE A 242 -15.60 -8.27 -12.21
CA ILE A 242 -14.17 -8.03 -12.40
C ILE A 242 -13.59 -9.09 -13.32
N SER A 243 -12.95 -8.65 -14.41
CA SER A 243 -12.23 -9.55 -15.31
C SER A 243 -11.13 -10.32 -14.55
N PRO A 244 -11.01 -11.65 -14.75
CA PRO A 244 -9.94 -12.45 -14.16
C PRO A 244 -8.54 -11.96 -14.53
N ASN A 245 -8.40 -11.25 -15.65
CA ASN A 245 -7.14 -10.68 -16.10
C ASN A 245 -6.87 -9.27 -15.55
N ARG A 246 -7.82 -8.72 -14.76
CA ARG A 246 -7.64 -7.41 -14.15
C ARG A 246 -6.51 -7.45 -13.15
N LYS A 247 -5.56 -6.55 -13.30
CA LYS A 247 -4.47 -6.35 -12.34
C LYS A 247 -4.57 -4.97 -11.70
N LEU A 248 -4.14 -4.91 -10.46
CA LEU A 248 -3.81 -3.69 -9.75
C LEU A 248 -2.36 -3.83 -9.29
N PHE A 249 -1.49 -2.94 -9.78
CA PHE A 249 -0.05 -3.04 -9.58
C PHE A 249 0.48 -4.42 -10.03
N ASN A 250 1.18 -5.15 -9.18
CA ASN A 250 1.77 -6.46 -9.49
C ASN A 250 0.83 -7.65 -9.25
N ASN A 251 -0.38 -7.41 -8.72
CA ASN A 251 -1.29 -8.45 -8.27
C ASN A 251 -2.55 -8.55 -9.12
N PRO A 252 -3.13 -9.76 -9.31
CA PRO A 252 -4.50 -9.89 -9.77
C PRO A 252 -5.46 -9.19 -8.82
N ALA A 253 -6.37 -8.35 -9.35
CA ALA A 253 -7.31 -7.57 -8.53
C ALA A 253 -8.17 -8.46 -7.61
N LEU A 254 -8.57 -9.64 -8.10
CA LEU A 254 -9.35 -10.61 -7.31
C LEU A 254 -8.56 -11.20 -6.13
N GLN A 255 -7.24 -11.29 -6.20
CA GLN A 255 -6.42 -11.72 -5.07
C GLN A 255 -6.36 -10.64 -3.98
N ILE A 256 -6.21 -9.38 -4.36
CA ILE A 256 -6.25 -8.25 -3.42
C ILE A 256 -7.63 -8.18 -2.75
N LEU A 257 -8.72 -8.25 -3.52
CA LEU A 257 -10.07 -8.27 -2.97
C LEU A 257 -10.38 -9.52 -2.14
N GLY A 258 -9.66 -10.62 -2.38
CA GLY A 258 -9.73 -11.83 -1.56
C GLY A 258 -9.21 -11.61 -0.13
N VAL A 259 -8.25 -10.68 0.07
CA VAL A 259 -7.87 -10.21 1.41
C VAL A 259 -9.05 -9.49 2.06
N GLY A 260 -9.66 -8.54 1.31
CA GLY A 260 -10.85 -7.79 1.74
C GLY A 260 -12.04 -8.68 2.05
N GLU A 261 -12.29 -9.72 1.24
CA GLU A 261 -13.34 -10.71 1.51
C GLU A 261 -13.20 -11.30 2.91
N LYS A 262 -12.01 -11.73 3.27
CA LYS A 262 -11.77 -12.36 4.58
C LYS A 262 -11.76 -11.35 5.73
N MET A 263 -11.32 -10.12 5.48
CA MET A 263 -11.47 -9.03 6.45
C MET A 263 -12.94 -8.75 6.74
N LEU A 264 -13.76 -8.51 5.72
CA LEU A 264 -15.18 -8.19 5.93
C LEU A 264 -15.96 -9.32 6.61
N LEU A 265 -15.67 -10.59 6.27
CA LEU A 265 -16.29 -11.74 6.94
C LEU A 265 -15.86 -11.81 8.40
N GLY A 266 -14.57 -11.62 8.68
CA GLY A 266 -14.05 -11.60 10.03
C GLY A 266 -14.68 -10.51 10.90
N GLU A 267 -14.70 -9.28 10.43
CA GLU A 267 -15.30 -8.14 11.13
C GLU A 267 -16.82 -8.33 11.32
N LEU A 268 -17.53 -8.79 10.29
CA LEU A 268 -18.98 -9.02 10.38
C LEU A 268 -19.32 -10.08 11.42
N GLU A 269 -18.63 -11.24 11.39
CA GLU A 269 -18.87 -12.32 12.35
C GLU A 269 -18.42 -11.94 13.76
N TYR A 270 -17.36 -11.15 13.90
CA TYR A 270 -16.94 -10.60 15.19
C TYR A 270 -18.05 -9.74 15.84
N HIS A 271 -18.59 -8.80 15.09
CA HIS A 271 -19.67 -7.94 15.59
C HIS A 271 -21.00 -8.67 15.85
N LYS A 272 -21.22 -9.81 15.17
CA LYS A 272 -22.32 -10.74 15.47
C LYS A 272 -22.08 -11.59 16.73
N GLY A 273 -20.86 -11.59 17.28
CA GLY A 273 -20.46 -12.40 18.45
C GLY A 273 -19.99 -13.82 18.13
N ASN A 274 -19.76 -14.13 16.84
CA ASN A 274 -19.29 -15.44 16.37
C ASN A 274 -17.76 -15.46 16.33
N TYR A 275 -17.09 -15.32 17.48
CA TYR A 275 -15.65 -15.04 17.58
C TYR A 275 -14.76 -16.10 16.93
N ASP A 276 -15.04 -17.40 17.11
CA ASP A 276 -14.22 -18.48 16.50
C ASP A 276 -14.23 -18.39 14.97
N ILE A 277 -15.40 -18.11 14.38
CA ILE A 277 -15.55 -17.96 12.92
C ILE A 277 -14.85 -16.67 12.47
N ALA A 278 -15.00 -15.60 13.23
CA ALA A 278 -14.38 -14.31 12.96
C ALA A 278 -12.85 -14.43 12.90
N PHE A 279 -12.25 -15.02 13.92
CA PHE A 279 -10.80 -15.21 13.96
C PHE A 279 -10.28 -16.16 12.86
N ALA A 280 -11.04 -17.20 12.49
CA ALA A 280 -10.69 -18.05 11.38
C ALA A 280 -10.60 -17.25 10.07
N HIS A 281 -11.57 -16.38 9.79
CA HIS A 281 -11.55 -15.49 8.61
C HIS A 281 -10.40 -14.47 8.68
N LEU A 282 -10.16 -13.84 9.82
CA LEU A 282 -9.09 -12.85 9.96
C LEU A 282 -7.70 -13.48 9.78
N ARG A 283 -7.46 -14.69 10.30
CA ARG A 283 -6.21 -15.44 10.04
C ARG A 283 -6.06 -15.77 8.55
N GLU A 284 -7.14 -16.17 7.88
CA GLU A 284 -7.11 -16.39 6.43
C GLU A 284 -6.84 -15.08 5.66
N SER A 285 -7.36 -13.94 6.12
CA SER A 285 -7.05 -12.64 5.54
C SER A 285 -5.56 -12.30 5.65
N VAL A 286 -4.95 -12.54 6.82
CA VAL A 286 -3.51 -12.41 7.04
C VAL A 286 -2.73 -13.27 6.04
N GLN A 287 -3.08 -14.56 5.93
CA GLN A 287 -2.39 -15.47 5.01
C GLN A 287 -2.51 -15.01 3.55
N ARG A 288 -3.71 -14.60 3.11
CA ARG A 288 -3.91 -14.08 1.74
C ARG A 288 -3.15 -12.80 1.47
N CYS A 289 -3.00 -11.93 2.48
CA CYS A 289 -2.19 -10.71 2.37
C CYS A 289 -0.71 -11.04 2.22
N ASP A 290 -0.20 -12.00 2.99
CA ASP A 290 1.19 -12.48 2.90
C ASP A 290 1.50 -13.19 1.58
N ASP A 291 0.49 -13.71 0.90
CA ASP A 291 0.62 -14.38 -0.41
C ASP A 291 0.61 -13.41 -1.59
N LEU A 292 0.38 -12.11 -1.37
CA LEU A 292 0.43 -11.10 -2.42
C LEU A 292 1.86 -10.86 -2.90
N HIS A 293 1.99 -10.47 -4.16
CA HIS A 293 3.26 -9.98 -4.70
C HIS A 293 3.55 -8.59 -4.16
N TYR A 294 4.83 -8.32 -3.93
CA TYR A 294 5.31 -7.00 -3.50
C TYR A 294 4.85 -5.90 -4.47
N SER A 295 4.42 -4.80 -3.90
CA SER A 295 4.07 -3.54 -4.58
C SER A 295 4.48 -2.37 -3.68
N GLU A 296 4.60 -1.21 -4.26
CA GLU A 296 5.11 0.01 -3.63
C GLU A 296 4.00 1.09 -3.56
N PRO A 297 3.32 1.23 -2.41
CA PRO A 297 3.32 0.43 -1.18
C PRO A 297 2.59 -0.92 -1.33
N TRP A 298 2.47 -1.66 -0.22
CA TRP A 298 1.77 -2.95 -0.19
C TRP A 298 0.35 -2.84 -0.74
N PRO A 299 -0.11 -3.80 -1.59
CA PRO A 299 -1.35 -3.63 -2.36
C PRO A 299 -2.63 -3.65 -1.51
N TRP A 300 -2.58 -4.23 -0.31
CA TRP A 300 -3.62 -4.07 0.72
C TRP A 300 -3.12 -3.10 1.78
N MET A 301 -3.65 -1.87 1.78
CA MET A 301 -3.07 -0.70 2.45
C MET A 301 -3.05 -0.75 3.98
N HIS A 302 -3.92 -1.52 4.62
CA HIS A 302 -3.89 -1.69 6.08
C HIS A 302 -3.68 -3.15 6.43
N PRO A 303 -2.59 -3.48 7.14
CA PRO A 303 -2.24 -4.86 7.43
C PRO A 303 -3.38 -5.59 8.17
N PRO A 304 -3.87 -6.76 7.68
CA PRO A 304 -4.91 -7.52 8.38
C PRO A 304 -4.49 -7.93 9.80
N ARG A 305 -3.18 -8.06 10.06
CA ARG A 305 -2.63 -8.32 11.40
C ARG A 305 -3.05 -7.31 12.43
N HIS A 306 -3.22 -6.03 12.04
CA HIS A 306 -3.64 -5.00 12.98
C HIS A 306 -5.08 -5.21 13.47
N ALA A 307 -6.00 -5.59 12.57
CA ALA A 307 -7.37 -5.94 12.95
C ALA A 307 -7.40 -7.23 13.77
N LEU A 308 -6.71 -8.29 13.30
CA LEU A 308 -6.65 -9.56 14.02
C LEU A 308 -6.08 -9.37 15.43
N GLY A 309 -4.95 -8.70 15.59
CA GLY A 309 -4.32 -8.47 16.90
C GLY A 309 -5.20 -7.67 17.84
N ALA A 310 -5.83 -6.58 17.34
CA ALA A 310 -6.72 -5.75 18.16
C ALA A 310 -7.95 -6.52 18.66
N LEU A 311 -8.59 -7.31 17.79
CA LEU A 311 -9.78 -8.06 18.16
C LEU A 311 -9.46 -9.28 19.04
N LEU A 312 -8.31 -9.92 18.86
CA LEU A 312 -7.79 -10.94 19.78
C LEU A 312 -7.53 -10.36 21.16
N LEU A 313 -6.90 -9.18 21.24
CA LEU A 313 -6.63 -8.49 22.49
C LEU A 313 -7.94 -8.13 23.24
N GLU A 314 -8.96 -7.64 22.51
CA GLU A 314 -10.28 -7.32 23.07
C GLU A 314 -10.96 -8.55 23.66
N GLN A 315 -10.76 -9.74 23.10
CA GLN A 315 -11.33 -11.00 23.60
C GLN A 315 -10.44 -11.72 24.63
N GLY A 316 -9.29 -11.13 25.01
CA GLY A 316 -8.40 -11.68 26.04
C GLY A 316 -7.47 -12.79 25.52
N HIS A 317 -7.29 -12.93 24.22
CA HIS A 317 -6.32 -13.85 23.60
C HIS A 317 -4.93 -13.19 23.53
N TYR A 318 -4.36 -12.86 24.67
CA TYR A 318 -3.17 -12.00 24.79
C TYR A 318 -1.93 -12.60 24.15
N GLU A 319 -1.69 -13.89 24.30
CA GLU A 319 -0.52 -14.57 23.76
C GLU A 319 -0.54 -14.56 22.23
N GLU A 320 -1.68 -14.85 21.61
CA GLU A 320 -1.80 -14.82 20.16
C GLU A 320 -1.74 -13.38 19.62
N ALA A 321 -2.35 -12.42 20.31
CA ALA A 321 -2.26 -11.01 19.94
C ALA A 321 -0.80 -10.52 19.93
N GLU A 322 -0.03 -10.87 20.98
CA GLU A 322 1.41 -10.58 21.03
C GLU A 322 2.15 -11.19 19.85
N GLU A 323 1.93 -12.46 19.52
CA GLU A 323 2.57 -13.13 18.38
C GLU A 323 2.26 -12.42 17.05
N VAL A 324 1.01 -12.03 16.84
CA VAL A 324 0.56 -11.30 15.64
C VAL A 324 1.26 -9.95 15.50
N TYR A 325 1.33 -9.18 16.58
CA TYR A 325 2.01 -7.88 16.57
C TYR A 325 3.53 -8.00 16.46
N ARG A 326 4.14 -8.99 17.12
CA ARG A 326 5.57 -9.27 16.98
C ARG A 326 5.93 -9.66 15.55
N ALA A 327 5.07 -10.43 14.87
CA ALA A 327 5.24 -10.76 13.46
C ALA A 327 5.18 -9.51 12.57
N ASP A 328 4.20 -8.64 12.79
CA ASP A 328 4.05 -7.39 12.04
C ASP A 328 5.26 -6.46 12.21
N LEU A 329 5.75 -6.32 13.45
CA LEU A 329 6.92 -5.51 13.79
C LEU A 329 8.26 -6.13 13.36
N GLY A 330 8.27 -7.37 12.87
CA GLY A 330 9.50 -8.09 12.53
C GLY A 330 10.35 -8.51 13.74
N LEU A 331 9.70 -8.86 14.84
CA LEU A 331 10.37 -9.26 16.10
C LEU A 331 10.48 -10.78 16.29
N ASN A 332 9.95 -11.59 15.35
CA ASN A 332 9.96 -13.05 15.44
C ASN A 332 10.29 -13.77 14.11
N ASP A 333 10.77 -13.05 13.10
CA ASP A 333 11.22 -13.57 11.79
C ASP A 333 10.19 -14.45 11.03
N THR A 334 8.90 -14.34 11.36
CA THR A 334 7.83 -15.12 10.69
C THR A 334 7.30 -14.45 9.42
N VAL A 335 7.53 -13.14 9.27
CA VAL A 335 7.15 -12.34 8.11
C VAL A 335 8.40 -11.92 7.35
N PRO A 336 8.44 -12.11 6.01
CA PRO A 336 9.55 -11.62 5.20
C PRO A 336 9.81 -10.13 5.43
N ARG A 337 11.07 -9.72 5.36
CA ARG A 337 11.50 -8.35 5.73
C ARG A 337 10.73 -7.24 5.03
N CYS A 338 10.39 -7.42 3.76
CA CYS A 338 9.61 -6.45 2.97
C CYS A 338 8.12 -6.37 3.35
N GLY A 339 7.60 -7.35 4.11
CA GLY A 339 6.22 -7.37 4.63
C GLY A 339 6.10 -6.91 6.09
N GLN A 340 7.21 -6.54 6.74
CA GLN A 340 7.23 -6.06 8.12
C GLN A 340 6.92 -4.56 8.19
N HIS A 341 6.19 -4.15 9.24
CA HIS A 341 5.81 -2.76 9.50
C HIS A 341 6.46 -2.27 10.80
N LYS A 342 7.80 -2.16 10.79
CA LYS A 342 8.57 -1.75 11.98
C LYS A 342 8.08 -0.41 12.51
N ASN A 343 8.02 -0.26 13.83
CA ASN A 343 7.71 1.00 14.53
C ASN A 343 6.36 1.65 14.19
N ASN A 344 5.40 0.91 13.62
CA ASN A 344 4.08 1.47 13.34
C ASN A 344 3.27 1.65 14.65
N VAL A 345 2.45 2.70 14.71
CA VAL A 345 1.70 3.06 15.95
C VAL A 345 0.59 2.09 16.33
N TRP A 346 0.23 1.14 15.48
CA TRP A 346 -0.89 0.22 15.70
C TRP A 346 -0.47 -1.10 16.34
N ALA A 347 0.81 -1.47 16.20
CA ALA A 347 1.36 -2.70 16.74
C ALA A 347 2.29 -2.48 17.94
N LEU A 348 2.62 -1.22 18.28
CA LEU A 348 3.36 -0.83 19.47
C LEU A 348 2.41 -0.69 20.67
#